data_223380ec80970286fc1e462e5b08cb04
#
_entry.id   223380ec80970286fc1e462e5b08cb04
#
_cell.length_a   1.000
_cell.length_b   1.000
_cell.length_c   1.000
_cell.angle_alpha   90.00
_cell.angle_beta   90.00
_cell.angle_gamma   90.00
#
_symmetry.space_group_name_H-M   'P 1'
#
loop_
_entity.id
_entity.type
_entity.pdbx_description
1 polymer ?
#
loop_
_entity_poly.entity_id
_entity_poly.type
_entity_poly.pdbx_seq_one_letter_code
_entity_poly.pdbx_strand_id
1 'polypeptide(L)'
;MPGTSTSTAEVTHVSRHGFWLLLDGEELLLPFADFPWFRQATIEQLSDVSWPSPDHLYWPQLDVDLSLASIRDPGAFPLVANS
;
A
#
# COMPACT_ATOMS: atom_id res chain seq x y z
N MET A 1 -21.64 4.08 -11.78
CA MET A 1 -21.45 4.26 -11.25
C MET A 1 -21.11 4.91 -10.85
N PRO A 2 -21.25 4.85 -10.65
CA PRO A 2 -21.03 5.53 -10.17
C PRO A 2 -20.19 5.98 -9.84
N GLY A 3 -20.09 6.19 -9.78
CA GLY A 3 -19.54 6.74 -9.50
C GLY A 3 -18.84 6.99 -8.93
N THR A 4 -18.74 6.87 -8.74
CA THR A 4 -18.14 7.36 -8.11
C THR A 4 -16.84 7.53 -8.22
N SER A 5 -16.53 8.07 -8.49
CA SER A 5 -15.45 8.48 -8.50
C SER A 5 -14.58 8.49 -7.57
N THR A 6 -14.72 7.93 -6.77
CA THR A 6 -13.91 7.98 -5.75
C THR A 6 -12.62 7.38 -5.94
N SER A 7 -11.65 7.78 -5.17
CA SER A 7 -10.35 7.20 -5.19
C SER A 7 -10.42 5.81 -4.63
N THR A 8 -9.93 4.84 -5.37
CA THR A 8 -9.96 3.46 -4.92
C THR A 8 -8.58 2.87 -4.94
N ALA A 9 -8.29 2.05 -3.94
CA ALA A 9 -7.05 1.31 -3.86
C ALA A 9 -7.38 -0.18 -3.85
N GLU A 10 -6.68 -0.95 -4.67
CA GLU A 10 -6.99 -2.36 -4.83
C GLU A 10 -5.71 -3.17 -4.98
N VAL A 11 -5.62 -4.28 -4.27
CA VAL A 11 -4.48 -5.18 -4.42
C VAL A 11 -4.76 -6.07 -5.63
N THR A 12 -3.86 -6.05 -6.60
CA THR A 12 -4.09 -6.78 -7.84
C THR A 12 -3.24 -8.04 -7.97
N HIS A 13 -2.14 -8.12 -7.25
CA HIS A 13 -1.27 -9.28 -7.35
C HIS A 13 -0.41 -9.38 -6.10
N VAL A 14 -0.22 -10.59 -5.59
CA VAL A 14 0.60 -10.82 -4.42
C VAL A 14 1.62 -11.91 -4.75
N SER A 15 2.86 -11.68 -4.41
CA SER A 15 3.91 -12.67 -4.59
C SER A 15 4.73 -12.75 -3.30
N ARG A 16 5.71 -13.63 -3.30
CA ARG A 16 6.58 -13.78 -2.13
C ARG A 16 7.47 -12.54 -1.93
N HIS A 17 7.63 -11.73 -2.96
CA HIS A 17 8.51 -10.58 -2.91
C HIS A 17 7.80 -9.29 -2.53
N GLY A 18 6.51 -9.23 -2.72
CA GLY A 18 5.74 -8.02 -2.43
C GLY A 18 4.36 -8.12 -3.06
N PHE A 19 3.67 -7.01 -3.11
CA PHE A 19 2.35 -7.00 -3.73
C PHE A 19 2.18 -5.74 -4.56
N TRP A 20 1.29 -5.84 -5.54
CA TRP A 20 0.97 -4.71 -6.41
C TRP A 20 -0.33 -4.08 -5.99
N LEU A 21 -0.36 -2.77 -6.04
CA LEU A 21 -1.51 -2.00 -5.63
C LEU A 21 -1.92 -1.13 -6.79
N LEU A 22 -3.19 -1.16 -7.13
CA LEU A 22 -3.72 -0.31 -8.20
C LEU A 22 -4.42 0.88 -7.56
N LEU A 23 -3.95 2.08 -7.91
CA LEU A 23 -4.51 3.31 -7.39
C LEU A 23 -4.97 4.15 -8.56
N ASP A 24 -6.25 4.15 -8.82
CA ASP A 24 -6.83 5.00 -9.87
C ASP A 24 -6.09 4.84 -11.18
N GLY A 25 -5.83 3.62 -11.58
CA GLY A 25 -5.18 3.33 -12.86
C GLY A 25 -3.66 3.24 -12.80
N GLU A 26 -3.07 3.55 -11.67
CA GLU A 26 -1.62 3.49 -11.50
C GLU A 26 -1.25 2.27 -10.67
N GLU A 27 -0.34 1.45 -11.14
CA GLU A 27 0.10 0.29 -10.40
C GLU A 27 1.39 0.57 -9.66
N LEU A 28 1.42 0.25 -8.38
CA LEU A 28 2.58 0.48 -7.54
C LEU A 28 2.99 -0.84 -6.89
N LEU A 29 4.27 -1.12 -6.86
CA LEU A 29 4.79 -2.31 -6.20
C LEU A 29 5.22 -1.96 -4.79
N LEU A 30 4.83 -2.76 -3.82
CA LEU A 30 5.25 -2.62 -2.44
C LEU A 30 6.06 -3.85 -2.07
N PRO A 31 7.38 -3.79 -2.18
CA PRO A 31 8.22 -4.93 -1.84
C PRO A 31 8.22 -5.15 -0.33
N PHE A 32 8.19 -6.40 0.09
CA PHE A 32 8.24 -6.70 1.51
C PHE A 32 9.58 -6.30 2.14
N ALA A 33 10.62 -6.23 1.33
CA ALA A 33 11.93 -5.80 1.84
C ALA A 33 11.87 -4.33 2.30
N ASP A 34 11.06 -3.50 1.65
CA ASP A 34 10.93 -2.10 2.00
C ASP A 34 9.78 -1.88 2.99
N PHE A 35 8.81 -2.77 2.98
CA PHE A 35 7.62 -2.63 3.82
C PHE A 35 7.39 -3.95 4.56
N PRO A 36 8.23 -4.25 5.54
CA PRO A 36 8.21 -5.58 6.19
C PRO A 36 6.95 -5.86 6.99
N TRP A 37 6.17 -4.83 7.31
CA TRP A 37 4.93 -5.03 8.05
C TRP A 37 3.94 -5.93 7.30
N PHE A 38 4.06 -5.99 5.98
CA PHE A 38 3.12 -6.75 5.18
C PHE A 38 3.55 -8.20 4.97
N ARG A 39 4.75 -8.56 5.40
CA ARG A 39 5.30 -9.88 5.08
C ARG A 39 4.44 -11.03 5.60
N GLN A 40 3.86 -10.87 6.77
CA GLN A 40 3.05 -11.91 7.35
C GLN A 40 1.57 -11.60 7.28
N ALA A 41 1.18 -10.59 6.55
CA ALA A 41 -0.22 -10.22 6.44
C ALA A 41 -0.95 -11.20 5.55
N THR A 42 -2.23 -11.40 5.83
CA THR A 42 -3.06 -12.23 4.98
C THR A 42 -3.50 -11.42 3.78
N ILE A 43 -4.00 -12.11 2.77
CA ILE A 43 -4.55 -11.45 1.58
C ILE A 43 -5.67 -10.50 2.00
N GLU A 44 -6.49 -10.93 2.93
CA GLU A 44 -7.60 -10.10 3.39
C GLU A 44 -7.08 -8.82 4.05
N GLN A 45 -6.04 -8.93 4.84
CA GLN A 45 -5.47 -7.77 5.50
C GLN A 45 -4.83 -6.81 4.49
N LEU A 46 -4.14 -7.35 3.48
CA LEU A 46 -3.55 -6.51 2.45
C LEU A 46 -4.62 -5.81 1.62
N SER A 47 -5.74 -6.50 1.40
CA SER A 47 -6.79 -5.95 0.56
C SER A 47 -7.63 -4.91 1.28
N ASP A 48 -7.58 -4.90 2.61
CA ASP A 48 -8.36 -3.93 3.39
C ASP A 48 -7.58 -2.63 3.52
N VAL A 49 -7.39 -1.97 2.40
CA VAL A 49 -6.63 -0.73 2.34
C VAL A 49 -7.59 0.42 2.06
N SER A 50 -7.35 1.54 2.74
CA SER A 50 -8.12 2.75 2.54
C SER A 50 -7.25 3.81 1.92
N TRP A 51 -7.86 4.71 1.19
CA TRP A 51 -7.13 5.82 0.57
C TRP A 51 -7.79 7.13 1.06
N PRO A 52 -7.53 7.49 2.34
CA PRO A 52 -8.26 8.60 2.95
C PRO A 52 -7.87 9.98 2.43
N SER A 53 -6.69 10.10 1.85
CA SER A 53 -6.27 11.36 1.26
C SER A 53 -5.39 11.08 0.07
N PRO A 54 -5.20 12.03 -0.82
CA PRO A 54 -4.42 11.79 -2.04
C PRO A 54 -2.99 11.32 -1.77
N ASP A 55 -2.46 11.64 -0.60
CA ASP A 55 -1.07 11.33 -0.32
C ASP A 55 -0.85 10.17 0.60
N HIS A 56 -1.88 9.56 1.15
CA HIS A 56 -1.72 8.52 2.15
C HIS A 56 -2.61 7.33 1.94
N LEU A 57 -2.09 6.15 2.28
CA LEU A 57 -2.84 4.92 2.31
C LEU A 57 -2.84 4.38 3.74
N TYR A 58 -3.91 3.73 4.15
CA TYR A 58 -4.04 3.22 5.49
C TYR A 58 -4.60 1.79 5.47
N TRP A 59 -3.96 0.90 6.22
CA TRP A 59 -4.39 -0.48 6.37
C TRP A 59 -4.87 -0.66 7.82
N PRO A 60 -6.17 -0.56 8.06
CA PRO A 60 -6.69 -0.58 9.43
C PRO A 60 -6.43 -1.86 10.19
N GLN A 61 -6.45 -3.00 9.50
CA GLN A 61 -6.21 -4.25 10.19
C GLN A 61 -4.77 -4.42 10.63
N LEU A 62 -3.86 -3.72 9.99
CA LEU A 62 -2.45 -3.81 10.29
C LEU A 62 -1.95 -2.56 11.02
N ASP A 63 -2.81 -1.56 11.13
CA ASP A 63 -2.45 -0.28 11.72
C ASP A 63 -1.21 0.31 11.04
N VAL A 64 -1.20 0.26 9.72
CA VAL A 64 -0.11 0.78 8.91
C VAL A 64 -0.61 1.96 8.10
N ASP A 65 0.14 3.05 8.15
CA ASP A 65 -0.17 4.27 7.42
C ASP A 65 1.08 4.63 6.62
N LEU A 66 0.96 4.71 5.30
CA LEU A 66 2.08 5.00 4.43
C LEU A 66 1.77 6.18 3.52
N SER A 67 2.77 7.01 3.29
CA SER A 67 2.63 8.05 2.29
C SER A 67 2.86 7.46 0.91
N LEU A 68 2.19 7.98 -0.09
CA LEU A 68 2.40 7.52 -1.45
C LEU A 68 3.82 7.85 -1.92
N ALA A 69 4.40 8.93 -1.42
CA ALA A 69 5.77 9.27 -1.78
C ALA A 69 6.73 8.18 -1.34
N SER A 70 6.52 7.59 -0.15
CA SER A 70 7.40 6.54 0.32
C SER A 70 7.23 5.25 -0.48
N ILE A 71 6.05 5.02 -1.04
CA ILE A 71 5.83 3.85 -1.87
C ILE A 71 6.47 4.04 -3.23
N ARG A 72 6.38 5.23 -3.79
CA ARG A 72 6.94 5.48 -5.11
C ARG A 72 8.46 5.57 -5.09
N ASP A 73 9.03 5.98 -3.96
CA ASP A 73 10.47 6.13 -3.87
C ASP A 73 10.95 5.73 -2.48
N PRO A 74 10.96 4.45 -2.17
CA PRO A 74 11.34 3.98 -0.84
C PRO A 74 12.77 4.37 -0.45
N GLY A 75 13.64 4.53 -1.43
CA GLY A 75 15.00 4.91 -1.12
C GLY A 75 15.12 6.31 -0.55
N ALA A 76 14.17 7.18 -0.86
CA ALA A 76 14.18 8.53 -0.33
C ALA A 76 13.62 8.59 1.09
N PHE A 77 12.94 7.51 1.53
CA PHE A 77 12.32 7.48 2.84
C PHE A 77 12.73 6.21 3.55
N PRO A 78 13.95 6.13 4.03
CA PRO A 78 14.47 4.90 4.64
C PRO A 78 13.65 4.51 5.85
N LEU A 79 13.39 3.22 5.95
CA LEU A 79 12.56 2.74 7.01
C LEU A 79 13.28 2.58 8.31
N VAL A 80 14.58 2.74 8.28
CA VAL A 80 15.32 2.58 9.46
C VAL A 80 14.89 3.46 10.57
N ALA A 81 14.32 4.53 10.20
CA ALA A 81 13.88 5.45 11.18
C ALA A 81 12.84 4.87 12.04
N ASN A 82 12.21 3.87 11.56
CA ASN A 82 11.25 3.34 12.25
C ASN A 82 11.54 2.22 12.86
N SER A 83 12.58 1.88 12.67
CA SER A 83 12.85 0.68 13.20
C SER A 83 12.96 0.55 14.45
#